data_b218ca6e4a15dc03063b2ed70850caed
#
_entry.id   b218ca6e4a15dc03063b2ed70850caed
#
_cell.length_a   1.000
_cell.length_b   1.000
_cell.length_c   1.000
_cell.angle_alpha   90.00
_cell.angle_beta   90.00
_cell.angle_gamma   90.00
#
_symmetry.space_group_name_H-M   'P 1'
#
loop_
_entity.id
_entity.type
_entity.pdbx_description
1 polymer ?
#
loop_
_entity_poly.entity_id
_entity_poly.type
_entity_poly.pdbx_seq_one_letter_code
_entity_poly.pdbx_strand_id
1 'polypeptide(L)'
;EPGLKELLALLKPKCGLAVATNRSNTIEKVLECYGLAGYFDIVVCSLDVTRPKPHPESLFKILDFFSIRPDQALYVGDSSVDAETAKAASVPFVAYKNENLDAAFHVEQLLDIASSVVCPRI
;
A
#
# COMPACT_ATOMS: atom_id res chain seq x y z
N GLU A 1 1.68 -10.90 -8.89
CA GLU A 1 0.27 -11.14 -8.59
C GLU A 1 -0.60 -10.83 -9.81
N PRO A 2 -1.57 -11.69 -10.10
CA PRO A 2 -2.47 -11.45 -11.22
C PRO A 2 -3.24 -10.12 -11.06
N GLY A 3 -3.29 -9.34 -12.11
CA GLY A 3 -4.03 -8.08 -12.10
C GLY A 3 -3.30 -6.89 -11.50
N LEU A 4 -2.08 -7.08 -10.96
CA LEU A 4 -1.38 -5.99 -10.29
C LEU A 4 -1.02 -4.86 -11.26
N LYS A 5 -0.41 -5.17 -12.40
CA LYS A 5 -0.04 -4.14 -13.39
C LYS A 5 -1.27 -3.41 -13.92
N GLU A 6 -2.33 -4.13 -14.19
CA GLU A 6 -3.58 -3.57 -14.68
C GLU A 6 -4.18 -2.61 -13.65
N LEU A 7 -4.18 -3.01 -12.37
CA LEU A 7 -4.66 -2.14 -11.28
C LEU A 7 -3.81 -0.88 -11.18
N LEU A 8 -2.48 -1.01 -11.18
CA LEU A 8 -1.59 0.14 -11.07
C LEU A 8 -1.76 1.11 -12.23
N ALA A 9 -1.93 0.57 -13.45
CA ALA A 9 -2.17 1.39 -14.63
C ALA A 9 -3.49 2.16 -14.54
N LEU A 10 -4.54 1.56 -13.95
CA LEU A 10 -5.82 2.23 -13.75
C LEU A 10 -5.75 3.32 -12.68
N LEU A 11 -4.98 3.09 -11.62
CA LEU A 11 -4.90 3.99 -10.48
C LEU A 11 -3.91 5.14 -10.68
N LYS A 12 -2.82 4.92 -11.40
CA LYS A 12 -1.73 5.89 -11.54
C LYS A 12 -2.20 7.29 -11.97
N PRO A 13 -3.10 7.43 -12.96
CA PRO A 13 -3.59 8.77 -13.34
C PRO A 13 -4.47 9.45 -12.27
N LYS A 14 -4.98 8.70 -11.30
CA LYS A 14 -5.96 9.17 -10.32
C LYS A 14 -5.41 9.31 -8.92
N CYS A 15 -4.41 8.49 -8.56
CA CYS A 15 -3.93 8.36 -7.19
C CYS A 15 -2.42 8.42 -7.13
N GLY A 16 -1.90 8.89 -6.00
CA GLY A 16 -0.53 8.62 -5.63
C GLY A 16 -0.39 7.14 -5.26
N LEU A 17 0.69 6.51 -5.69
CA LEU A 17 0.97 5.11 -5.42
C LEU A 17 2.26 4.96 -4.64
N ALA A 18 2.25 4.09 -3.63
CA ALA A 18 3.39 3.89 -2.74
C ALA A 18 3.51 2.43 -2.32
N VAL A 19 4.73 2.06 -1.92
CA VAL A 19 5.02 0.75 -1.32
C VAL A 19 5.54 0.97 0.10
N ALA A 20 4.97 0.26 1.08
CA ALA A 20 5.50 0.15 2.43
C ALA A 20 5.84 -1.30 2.69
N THR A 21 7.13 -1.60 2.88
CA THR A 21 7.61 -2.97 3.00
C THR A 21 8.67 -3.11 4.09
N ASN A 22 8.74 -4.29 4.71
CA ASN A 22 9.85 -4.62 5.62
C ASN A 22 11.07 -5.18 4.88
N ARG A 23 11.01 -5.35 3.56
CA ARG A 23 12.20 -5.69 2.79
C ARG A 23 13.23 -4.57 2.90
N SER A 24 14.49 -4.92 2.78
CA SER A 24 15.58 -3.95 2.77
C SER A 24 15.81 -3.43 1.34
N ASN A 25 17.06 -3.16 0.97
CA ASN A 25 17.41 -2.61 -0.33
C ASN A 25 17.10 -3.52 -1.53
N THR A 26 16.65 -4.75 -1.31
CA THR A 26 16.30 -5.67 -2.39
C THR A 26 14.96 -5.31 -3.07
N ILE A 27 14.15 -4.46 -2.44
CA ILE A 27 12.82 -4.13 -2.99
C ILE A 27 12.91 -3.47 -4.37
N GLU A 28 13.89 -2.61 -4.60
CA GLU A 28 14.05 -1.94 -5.89
C GLU A 28 14.30 -2.95 -7.01
N LYS A 29 15.15 -3.95 -6.75
CA LYS A 29 15.42 -5.01 -7.74
C LYS A 29 14.18 -5.85 -8.01
N VAL A 30 13.40 -6.15 -6.99
CA VAL A 30 12.16 -6.91 -7.15
C VAL A 30 11.18 -6.13 -8.04
N LEU A 31 11.01 -4.84 -7.79
CA LEU A 31 10.12 -4.01 -8.59
C LEU A 31 10.58 -3.90 -10.04
N GLU A 32 11.88 -3.75 -10.27
CA GLU A 32 12.45 -3.70 -11.61
C GLU A 32 12.24 -5.01 -12.37
N CYS A 33 12.49 -6.16 -11.71
CA CYS A 33 12.33 -7.48 -12.33
C CYS A 33 10.90 -7.73 -12.81
N TYR A 34 9.90 -7.19 -12.10
CA TYR A 34 8.50 -7.36 -12.48
C TYR A 34 7.95 -6.18 -13.28
N GLY A 35 8.80 -5.20 -13.63
CA GLY A 35 8.39 -4.04 -14.40
C GLY A 35 7.44 -3.10 -13.64
N LEU A 36 7.56 -3.04 -12.32
CA LEU A 36 6.64 -2.29 -11.46
C LEU A 36 7.21 -0.96 -10.95
N ALA A 37 8.53 -0.76 -11.06
CA ALA A 37 9.19 0.38 -10.43
C ALA A 37 8.62 1.74 -10.87
N GLY A 38 8.24 1.89 -12.13
CA GLY A 38 7.71 3.14 -12.67
C GLY A 38 6.31 3.52 -12.20
N TYR A 39 5.60 2.61 -11.56
CA TYR A 39 4.23 2.89 -11.08
C TYR A 39 4.18 3.57 -9.72
N PHE A 40 5.26 3.50 -8.93
CA PHE A 40 5.23 4.00 -7.56
C PHE A 40 5.92 5.36 -7.42
N ASP A 41 5.26 6.27 -6.72
CA ASP A 41 5.78 7.60 -6.45
C ASP A 41 6.79 7.60 -5.30
N ILE A 42 6.63 6.67 -4.36
CA ILE A 42 7.53 6.51 -3.22
C ILE A 42 7.55 5.05 -2.79
N VAL A 43 8.72 4.59 -2.36
CA VAL A 43 8.90 3.25 -1.77
C VAL A 43 9.58 3.44 -0.42
N VAL A 44 8.94 2.97 0.65
CA VAL A 44 9.49 3.00 2.00
C VAL A 44 9.84 1.57 2.40
N CYS A 45 11.11 1.30 2.59
CA CYS A 45 11.61 -0.02 2.99
C CYS A 45 12.11 0.02 4.44
N SER A 46 12.60 -1.13 4.95
CA SER A 46 13.06 -1.23 6.32
C SER A 46 14.25 -0.31 6.64
N LEU A 47 15.02 0.07 5.63
CA LEU A 47 16.18 0.95 5.81
C LEU A 47 15.77 2.43 5.96
N ASP A 48 14.56 2.77 5.55
CA ASP A 48 14.06 4.14 5.59
C ASP A 48 13.40 4.51 6.90
N VAL A 49 13.17 3.54 7.78
CA VAL A 49 12.46 3.73 9.04
C VAL A 49 13.31 3.23 10.21
N THR A 50 13.10 3.86 11.37
CA THR A 50 13.70 3.39 12.63
C THR A 50 12.94 2.18 13.16
N ARG A 51 11.63 2.16 12.95
CA ARG A 51 10.72 1.12 13.43
C ARG A 51 9.94 0.52 12.25
N PRO A 52 10.25 -0.73 11.86
CA PRO A 52 9.53 -1.38 10.77
C PRO A 52 8.09 -1.76 11.17
N LYS A 53 7.30 -2.20 10.19
CA LYS A 53 5.95 -2.71 10.48
C LYS A 53 6.02 -3.83 11.53
N PRO A 54 5.08 -3.92 12.45
CA PRO A 54 3.76 -3.27 12.50
C PRO A 54 3.74 -1.85 13.07
N HIS A 55 4.90 -1.22 13.32
CA HIS A 55 4.92 0.19 13.71
C HIS A 55 4.45 1.06 12.53
N PRO A 56 3.68 2.13 12.76
CA PRO A 56 3.10 2.92 11.67
C PRO A 56 4.06 3.89 10.99
N GLU A 57 5.33 3.93 11.38
CA GLU A 57 6.28 4.92 10.85
C GLU A 57 6.34 4.94 9.32
N SER A 58 6.33 3.75 8.68
CA SER A 58 6.40 3.65 7.22
C SER A 58 5.20 4.34 6.55
N LEU A 59 4.00 4.17 7.10
CA LEU A 59 2.80 4.81 6.58
C LEU A 59 2.80 6.30 6.85
N PHE A 60 3.29 6.74 8.00
CA PHE A 60 3.42 8.18 8.30
C PHE A 60 4.34 8.87 7.30
N LYS A 61 5.44 8.25 6.92
CA LYS A 61 6.33 8.81 5.89
C LYS A 61 5.64 8.96 4.54
N ILE A 62 4.81 8.01 4.17
CA ILE A 62 4.05 8.06 2.93
C ILE A 62 2.99 9.16 2.98
N LEU A 63 2.26 9.27 4.09
CA LEU A 63 1.26 10.31 4.26
C LEU A 63 1.89 11.70 4.20
N ASP A 64 3.05 11.88 4.82
CA ASP A 64 3.79 13.14 4.78
C ASP A 64 4.27 13.47 3.36
N PHE A 65 4.75 12.46 2.63
CA PHE A 65 5.20 12.64 1.25
C PHE A 65 4.08 13.22 0.36
N PHE A 66 2.86 12.70 0.52
CA PHE A 66 1.72 13.16 -0.26
C PHE A 66 0.98 14.33 0.39
N SER A 67 1.33 14.72 1.61
CA SER A 67 0.66 15.77 2.38
C SER A 67 -0.84 15.49 2.53
N ILE A 68 -1.19 14.26 2.91
CA ILE A 68 -2.57 13.81 3.09
C ILE A 68 -2.83 13.31 4.49
N ARG A 69 -4.12 13.26 4.86
CA ARG A 69 -4.56 12.68 6.12
C ARG A 69 -4.69 11.16 5.99
N PRO A 70 -4.65 10.42 7.12
CA PRO A 70 -4.84 8.97 7.11
C PRO A 70 -6.14 8.53 6.43
N ASP A 71 -7.23 9.29 6.59
CA ASP A 71 -8.52 8.95 5.99
C ASP A 71 -8.57 9.18 4.47
N GLN A 72 -7.53 9.75 3.89
CA GLN A 72 -7.41 9.97 2.45
C GLN A 72 -6.56 8.90 1.75
N ALA A 73 -6.14 7.87 2.48
CA ALA A 73 -5.30 6.81 1.96
C ALA A 73 -5.95 5.44 2.18
N LEU A 74 -5.50 4.46 1.41
CA LEU A 74 -5.83 3.06 1.64
C LEU A 74 -4.55 2.24 1.66
N TYR A 75 -4.48 1.29 2.58
CA TYR A 75 -3.36 0.36 2.64
C TYR A 75 -3.86 -1.03 2.29
N VAL A 76 -3.22 -1.68 1.32
CA VAL A 76 -3.58 -3.01 0.84
C VAL A 76 -2.53 -4.01 1.31
N GLY A 77 -2.96 -5.08 1.95
CA GLY A 77 -2.06 -6.12 2.39
C GLY A 77 -2.77 -7.43 2.66
N ASP A 78 -2.01 -8.49 2.92
CA ASP A 78 -2.52 -9.84 3.12
C ASP A 78 -2.15 -10.44 4.47
N SER A 79 -1.46 -9.72 5.32
CA SER A 79 -0.96 -10.22 6.60
C SER A 79 -1.49 -9.45 7.80
N SER A 80 -1.41 -10.09 8.99
CA SER A 80 -1.77 -9.43 10.24
C SER A 80 -0.84 -8.25 10.55
N VAL A 81 0.42 -8.33 10.14
CA VAL A 81 1.38 -7.24 10.31
C VAL A 81 0.92 -6.00 9.55
N ASP A 82 0.46 -6.19 8.31
CA ASP A 82 -0.07 -5.08 7.50
C ASP A 82 -1.33 -4.48 8.13
N ALA A 83 -2.24 -5.32 8.59
CA ALA A 83 -3.48 -4.87 9.25
C ALA A 83 -3.18 -4.06 10.51
N GLU A 84 -2.23 -4.52 11.34
CA GLU A 84 -1.81 -3.80 12.54
C GLU A 84 -1.15 -2.46 12.22
N THR A 85 -0.35 -2.42 11.16
CA THR A 85 0.30 -1.19 10.71
C THR A 85 -0.73 -0.15 10.30
N ALA A 86 -1.71 -0.56 9.50
CA ALA A 86 -2.78 0.32 9.06
C ALA A 86 -3.60 0.85 10.23
N LYS A 87 -3.96 -0.04 11.17
CA LYS A 87 -4.72 0.34 12.36
C LYS A 87 -3.95 1.36 13.20
N ALA A 88 -2.66 1.14 13.42
CA ALA A 88 -1.82 2.04 14.20
C ALA A 88 -1.67 3.41 13.55
N ALA A 89 -1.72 3.48 12.23
CA ALA A 89 -1.65 4.73 11.47
C ALA A 89 -3.03 5.36 11.24
N SER A 90 -4.10 4.71 11.64
CA SER A 90 -5.49 5.11 11.37
C SER A 90 -5.81 5.18 9.86
N VAL A 91 -5.16 4.35 9.07
CA VAL A 91 -5.39 4.24 7.63
C VAL A 91 -6.34 3.09 7.37
N PRO A 92 -7.40 3.29 6.57
CA PRO A 92 -8.28 2.18 6.18
C PRO A 92 -7.50 1.07 5.50
N PHE A 93 -7.79 -0.18 5.88
CA PHE A 93 -7.09 -1.35 5.38
C PHE A 93 -7.96 -2.14 4.42
N VAL A 94 -7.37 -2.59 3.31
CA VAL A 94 -7.99 -3.51 2.36
C VAL A 94 -7.28 -4.85 2.49
N ALA A 95 -8.00 -5.88 2.93
CA ALA A 95 -7.45 -7.23 3.07
C ALA A 95 -7.50 -7.95 1.73
N TYR A 96 -6.33 -8.34 1.23
CA TYR A 96 -6.21 -9.09 -0.03
C TYR A 96 -6.04 -10.56 0.27
N LYS A 97 -6.97 -11.38 -0.22
CA LYS A 97 -6.96 -12.84 -0.06
C LYS A 97 -6.84 -13.33 1.39
N ASN A 98 -7.39 -12.57 2.35
CA ASN A 98 -7.39 -12.98 3.74
C ASN A 98 -8.65 -12.48 4.43
N GLU A 99 -9.67 -13.33 4.49
CA GLU A 99 -10.97 -13.01 5.10
C GLU A 99 -10.92 -12.91 6.62
N ASN A 100 -9.87 -13.43 7.24
CA ASN A 100 -9.73 -13.43 8.70
C ASN A 100 -9.24 -12.10 9.27
N LEU A 101 -8.78 -11.18 8.42
CA LEU A 101 -8.28 -9.90 8.87
C LEU A 101 -9.42 -8.90 9.06
N ASP A 102 -9.33 -8.09 10.11
CA ASP A 102 -10.23 -6.96 10.32
C ASP A 102 -9.83 -5.85 9.34
N ALA A 103 -10.75 -5.49 8.46
CA ALA A 103 -10.47 -4.55 7.39
C ALA A 103 -11.73 -3.82 6.95
N ALA A 104 -11.54 -2.64 6.35
CA ALA A 104 -12.65 -1.89 5.74
C ALA A 104 -13.22 -2.62 4.52
N PHE A 105 -12.34 -3.29 3.75
CA PHE A 105 -12.73 -4.04 2.57
C PHE A 105 -11.95 -5.35 2.51
N HIS A 106 -12.58 -6.37 1.91
CA HIS A 106 -11.93 -7.66 1.64
C HIS A 106 -12.04 -7.94 0.15
N VAL A 107 -10.91 -8.21 -0.51
CA VAL A 107 -10.87 -8.49 -1.95
C VAL A 107 -10.10 -9.76 -2.22
N GLU A 108 -10.56 -10.55 -3.19
CA GLU A 108 -9.89 -11.76 -3.66
C GLU A 108 -9.01 -11.50 -4.88
N GLN A 109 -9.35 -10.48 -5.65
CA GLN A 109 -8.59 -10.09 -6.83
C GLN A 109 -8.23 -8.62 -6.73
N LEU A 110 -7.00 -8.28 -7.13
CA LEU A 110 -6.51 -6.90 -7.01
C LEU A 110 -7.35 -5.92 -7.84
N LEU A 111 -7.86 -6.34 -9.00
CA LEU A 111 -8.70 -5.46 -9.82
C LEU A 111 -10.01 -5.05 -9.14
N ASP A 112 -10.47 -5.81 -8.16
CA ASP A 112 -11.68 -5.47 -7.40
C ASP A 112 -11.48 -4.19 -6.58
N ILE A 113 -10.24 -3.82 -6.28
CA ILE A 113 -9.93 -2.59 -5.56
C ILE A 113 -10.39 -1.36 -6.36
N ALA A 114 -10.23 -1.39 -7.67
CA ALA A 114 -10.61 -0.26 -8.52
C ALA A 114 -12.10 0.02 -8.49
N SER A 115 -12.94 -1.00 -8.28
CA SER A 115 -14.39 -0.83 -8.20
C SER A 115 -14.88 -0.55 -6.78
N SER A 116 -14.06 -0.86 -5.76
CA SER A 116 -14.42 -0.71 -4.35
C SER A 116 -13.98 0.62 -3.75
N VAL A 117 -13.12 1.35 -4.43
CA VAL A 117 -12.41 2.50 -3.88
C VAL A 117 -12.56 3.72 -4.78
N VAL A 118 -12.95 4.83 -4.17
CA VAL A 118 -12.84 6.15 -4.81
C VAL A 118 -11.56 6.79 -4.31
N CYS A 119 -10.59 6.96 -5.19
CA CYS A 119 -9.35 7.64 -4.83
C CYS A 119 -9.61 9.14 -4.75
N PRO A 120 -9.47 9.76 -3.57
CA PRO A 120 -9.58 11.20 -3.48
C PRO A 120 -8.45 11.84 -4.27
N ARG A 121 -8.75 12.88 -4.99
CA ARG A 121 -7.72 13.69 -5.63
C ARG A 121 -7.05 14.55 -4.59
N ILE A 122 -5.77 14.57 -4.65
CA ILE A 122 -4.97 15.43 -3.82
C ILE A 122 -4.75 16.75 -4.55
#